data_87d1fded3b1b59e695f8058467544da5
#
_entry.id   87d1fded3b1b59e695f8058467544da5
#
_cell.length_a   1.000
_cell.length_b   1.000
_cell.length_c   1.000
_cell.angle_alpha   90.00
_cell.angle_beta   90.00
_cell.angle_gamma   90.00
#
_symmetry.space_group_name_H-M   'P 1'
#
loop_
_entity.id
_entity.type
_entity.pdbx_description
1 polymer ?
#
loop_
_entity_poly.entity_id
_entity_poly.type
_entity_poly.pdbx_seq_one_letter_code
_entity_poly.pdbx_strand_id
1 'polypeptide(L)'
;IHEYQDGRLPLYHMDAYRLENGGAEDLGLEEYFDGDGVSVVEWAEFVEDELPADFLAIHFKRTDDDNTRILEFEPYGQHFDQIVKSVVE
;
A
#
# COMPACT_ATOMS: atom_id res chain seq x y z
N ILE A 1 6.73 -9.70 6.61
CA ILE A 1 7.12 -8.86 5.47
C ILE A 1 7.91 -9.71 4.48
N HIS A 2 7.48 -9.67 3.23
CA HIS A 2 8.15 -10.37 2.15
C HIS A 2 8.87 -9.38 1.26
N GLU A 3 10.12 -9.68 0.93
CA GLU A 3 10.93 -8.83 0.07
C GLU A 3 11.19 -9.55 -1.25
N TYR A 4 11.00 -8.84 -2.36
CA TYR A 4 11.21 -9.34 -3.71
C TYR A 4 12.20 -8.44 -4.42
N GLN A 5 13.32 -9.00 -4.88
CA GLN A 5 14.42 -8.23 -5.46
C GLN A 5 14.54 -8.41 -6.97
N ASP A 6 13.62 -9.13 -7.60
CA ASP A 6 13.75 -9.55 -8.99
C ASP A 6 13.41 -8.46 -10.02
N GLY A 7 12.74 -7.40 -9.61
CA GLY A 7 12.34 -6.32 -10.50
C GLY A 7 13.32 -5.17 -10.53
N ARG A 8 12.94 -4.08 -11.21
CA ARG A 8 13.74 -2.86 -11.29
C ARG A 8 13.95 -2.23 -9.91
N LEU A 9 12.93 -2.30 -9.06
CA LEU A 9 12.98 -1.81 -7.71
C LEU A 9 12.63 -2.94 -6.75
N PRO A 10 13.16 -2.92 -5.53
CA PRO A 10 12.70 -3.87 -4.51
C PRO A 10 11.21 -3.70 -4.24
N LEU A 11 10.52 -4.80 -4.01
CA LEU A 11 9.11 -4.78 -3.62
C LEU A 11 9.00 -5.35 -2.22
N TYR A 12 8.37 -4.59 -1.33
CA TYR A 12 8.12 -5.02 0.05
C TYR A 12 6.62 -5.23 0.23
N HIS A 13 6.22 -6.45 0.45
CA HIS A 13 4.81 -6.81 0.64
C HIS A 13 4.54 -7.08 2.12
N MET A 14 3.58 -6.39 2.69
CA MET A 14 3.23 -6.48 4.10
C MET A 14 1.74 -6.78 4.23
N ASP A 15 1.40 -7.74 5.09
CA ASP A 15 0.02 -8.00 5.46
C ASP A 15 -0.14 -7.62 6.92
N ALA A 16 -0.89 -6.56 7.17
CA ALA A 16 -1.06 -6.00 8.51
C ALA A 16 -2.26 -6.58 9.27
N TYR A 17 -2.91 -7.61 8.73
CA TYR A 17 -4.11 -8.18 9.35
C TYR A 17 -3.87 -8.58 10.81
N ARG A 18 -2.71 -9.15 11.11
CA ARG A 18 -2.39 -9.61 12.47
C ARG A 18 -2.02 -8.49 13.42
N LEU A 19 -1.94 -7.26 12.94
CA LEU A 19 -1.59 -6.09 13.74
C LEU A 19 -2.79 -5.31 14.23
N GLU A 20 -4.00 -5.86 14.09
CA GLU A 20 -5.22 -5.18 14.52
C GLU A 20 -5.22 -4.82 16.00
N ASN A 21 -4.45 -5.54 16.82
CA ASN A 21 -4.34 -5.31 18.25
C ASN A 21 -3.07 -4.53 18.64
N GLY A 22 -2.36 -3.98 17.67
CA GLY A 22 -1.14 -3.23 17.90
C GLY A 22 0.12 -3.98 17.53
N GLY A 23 1.26 -3.40 17.83
CA GLY A 23 2.57 -3.99 17.55
C GLY A 23 3.25 -3.48 16.30
N ALA A 24 2.57 -2.63 15.52
CA ALA A 24 3.15 -2.09 14.29
C ALA A 24 4.40 -1.26 14.54
N GLU A 25 4.42 -0.53 15.63
CA GLU A 25 5.54 0.34 15.97
C GLU A 25 6.84 -0.40 16.21
N ASP A 26 6.76 -1.70 16.51
CA ASP A 26 7.95 -2.52 16.77
C ASP A 26 8.54 -3.14 15.52
N LEU A 27 7.89 -2.95 14.36
CA LEU A 27 8.31 -3.60 13.11
C LEU A 27 9.25 -2.77 12.25
N GLY A 28 9.47 -1.49 12.58
CA GLY A 28 10.34 -0.64 11.81
C GLY A 28 9.83 -0.36 10.40
N LEU A 29 8.51 -0.18 10.24
CA LEU A 29 7.90 0.02 8.94
C LEU A 29 8.43 1.24 8.21
N GLU A 30 8.86 2.27 8.95
CA GLU A 30 9.42 3.48 8.36
C GLU A 30 10.64 3.20 7.48
N GLU A 31 11.46 2.22 7.85
CA GLU A 31 12.63 1.88 7.06
C GLU A 31 12.25 1.39 5.67
N TYR A 32 11.14 0.65 5.57
CA TYR A 32 10.65 0.18 4.28
C TYR A 32 10.03 1.33 3.49
N PHE A 33 9.25 2.18 4.13
CA PHE A 33 8.56 3.28 3.46
C PHE A 33 9.54 4.33 2.93
N ASP A 34 10.63 4.57 3.65
CA ASP A 34 11.67 5.52 3.26
C ASP A 34 12.74 4.90 2.39
N GLY A 35 12.66 3.61 2.10
CA GLY A 35 13.66 2.90 1.33
C GLY A 35 13.53 3.12 -0.18
N ASP A 36 14.34 2.39 -0.93
CA ASP A 36 14.45 2.55 -2.38
C ASP A 36 13.37 1.81 -3.17
N GLY A 37 12.56 1.03 -2.49
CA GLY A 37 11.61 0.14 -3.14
C GLY A 37 10.17 0.64 -3.10
N VAL A 38 9.29 -0.26 -3.51
CA VAL A 38 7.84 -0.06 -3.47
C VAL A 38 7.28 -0.89 -2.33
N SER A 39 6.50 -0.27 -1.46
CA SER A 39 5.84 -0.98 -0.36
C SER A 39 4.36 -1.15 -0.68
N VAL A 40 3.87 -2.38 -0.55
CA VAL A 40 2.45 -2.72 -0.69
C VAL A 40 1.97 -3.24 0.65
N VAL A 41 0.98 -2.57 1.22
CA VAL A 41 0.47 -2.90 2.56
C VAL A 41 -0.99 -3.31 2.46
N GLU A 42 -1.28 -4.56 2.79
CA GLU A 42 -2.66 -5.04 2.92
C GLU A 42 -3.14 -4.79 4.35
N TRP A 43 -4.44 -4.48 4.50
CA TRP A 43 -5.05 -4.15 5.78
C TRP A 43 -4.38 -2.95 6.42
N ALA A 44 -4.14 -1.92 5.61
CA ALA A 44 -3.41 -0.73 6.05
C ALA A 44 -4.11 0.03 7.18
N GLU A 45 -5.42 -0.13 7.33
CA GLU A 45 -6.17 0.50 8.42
C GLU A 45 -5.69 0.07 9.80
N PHE A 46 -5.03 -1.08 9.91
CA PHE A 46 -4.47 -1.53 11.18
C PHE A 46 -3.12 -0.89 11.51
N VAL A 47 -2.54 -0.18 10.56
CA VAL A 47 -1.25 0.48 10.75
C VAL A 47 -1.29 1.95 10.29
N GLU A 48 -2.45 2.59 10.35
CA GLU A 48 -2.62 3.98 9.90
C GLU A 48 -1.60 4.94 10.51
N ASP A 49 -1.30 4.77 11.79
CA ASP A 49 -0.38 5.65 12.50
C ASP A 49 1.06 5.53 12.01
N GLU A 50 1.38 4.44 11.31
CA GLU A 50 2.71 4.18 10.80
C GLU A 50 2.87 4.57 9.33
N LEU A 51 1.80 4.92 8.63
CA LEU A 51 1.86 5.26 7.22
C LEU A 51 2.53 6.61 7.01
N PRO A 52 3.29 6.76 5.90
CA PRO A 52 3.85 8.07 5.56
C PRO A 52 2.75 9.05 5.15
N ALA A 53 3.09 10.33 5.05
CA ALA A 53 2.14 11.36 4.64
C ALA A 53 1.65 11.14 3.20
N ASP A 54 2.52 10.64 2.34
CA ASP A 54 2.21 10.42 0.93
C ASP A 54 2.10 8.92 0.66
N PHE A 55 0.94 8.51 0.17
CA PHE A 55 0.72 7.12 -0.22
C PHE A 55 -0.47 7.04 -1.18
N LEU A 56 -0.64 5.88 -1.79
CA LEU A 56 -1.80 5.60 -2.63
C LEU A 56 -2.64 4.53 -1.94
N ALA A 57 -3.89 4.88 -1.63
CA ALA A 57 -4.86 3.91 -1.14
C ALA A 57 -5.62 3.33 -2.34
N ILE A 58 -5.73 2.01 -2.36
CA ILE A 58 -6.48 1.30 -3.41
C ILE A 58 -7.58 0.51 -2.72
N HIS A 59 -8.82 0.90 -3.01
CA HIS A 59 -9.99 0.24 -2.43
C HIS A 59 -10.57 -0.75 -3.43
N PHE A 60 -10.66 -2.00 -3.02
CA PHE A 60 -11.19 -3.07 -3.85
C PHE A 60 -12.65 -3.29 -3.51
N LYS A 61 -13.53 -3.17 -4.50
CA LYS A 61 -14.96 -3.37 -4.31
C LYS A 61 -15.47 -4.49 -5.18
N ARG A 62 -16.36 -5.28 -4.63
CA ARG A 62 -17.05 -6.32 -5.40
C ARG A 62 -18.20 -5.72 -6.17
N THR A 63 -18.55 -6.34 -7.29
CA THR A 63 -19.72 -5.99 -8.06
C THR A 63 -20.69 -7.18 -8.03
N ASP A 64 -21.82 -7.05 -8.72
CA ASP A 64 -22.77 -8.15 -8.87
C ASP A 64 -22.20 -9.27 -9.76
N ASP A 65 -21.18 -8.98 -10.54
CA ASP A 65 -20.49 -9.93 -11.39
C ASP A 65 -19.26 -10.47 -10.65
N ASP A 66 -19.21 -11.79 -10.43
CA ASP A 66 -18.11 -12.42 -9.70
C ASP A 66 -16.75 -12.26 -10.39
N ASN A 67 -16.74 -11.97 -11.69
CA ASN A 67 -15.51 -11.81 -12.46
C ASN A 67 -15.04 -10.37 -12.56
N THR A 68 -15.77 -9.44 -11.94
CA THR A 68 -15.47 -8.01 -12.04
C THR A 68 -15.21 -7.42 -10.65
N ARG A 69 -14.21 -6.57 -10.57
CA ARG A 69 -13.90 -5.81 -9.36
C ARG A 69 -13.75 -4.35 -9.73
N ILE A 70 -14.16 -3.47 -8.84
CA ILE A 70 -13.94 -2.04 -8.99
C ILE A 70 -12.77 -1.67 -8.09
N LEU A 71 -11.80 -0.95 -8.65
CA LEU A 71 -10.68 -0.41 -7.91
C LEU A 71 -10.84 1.10 -7.84
N GLU A 72 -10.88 1.63 -6.63
CA GLU A 72 -10.89 3.07 -6.42
C GLU A 72 -9.53 3.53 -5.93
N PHE A 73 -8.92 4.47 -6.64
CA PHE A 73 -7.61 5.01 -6.28
C PHE A 73 -7.81 6.32 -5.52
N GLU A 74 -7.22 6.40 -4.34
CA GLU A 74 -7.25 7.60 -3.51
C GLU A 74 -5.82 8.02 -3.22
N PRO A 75 -5.27 8.97 -4.00
CA PRO A 75 -3.89 9.40 -3.81
C PRO A 75 -3.78 10.43 -2.71
N TYR A 76 -2.72 10.30 -1.91
CA TYR A 76 -2.33 11.29 -0.92
C TYR A 76 -0.95 11.79 -1.31
N GLY A 77 -0.86 13.08 -1.64
CA GLY A 77 0.37 13.70 -2.09
C GLY A 77 0.45 13.79 -3.61
N GLN A 78 1.22 14.78 -4.08
CA GLN A 78 1.32 15.09 -5.50
C GLN A 78 1.92 13.96 -6.33
N HIS A 79 2.90 13.26 -5.76
CA HIS A 79 3.55 12.16 -6.46
C HIS A 79 2.56 11.08 -6.85
N PHE A 80 1.70 10.65 -5.91
CA PHE A 80 0.73 9.60 -6.17
C PHE A 80 -0.44 10.10 -7.02
N ASP A 81 -0.78 11.37 -6.91
CA ASP A 81 -1.77 11.97 -7.79
C ASP A 81 -1.33 11.88 -9.25
N GLN A 82 -0.06 12.15 -9.53
CA GLN A 82 0.48 12.04 -10.88
C GLN A 82 0.52 10.59 -11.36
N ILE A 83 0.84 9.64 -10.48
CA ILE A 83 0.84 8.23 -10.83
C ILE A 83 -0.55 7.77 -11.21
N VAL A 84 -1.57 8.14 -10.44
CA VAL A 84 -2.95 7.77 -10.72
C VAL A 84 -3.37 8.32 -12.09
N LYS A 85 -3.06 9.57 -12.36
CA LYS A 85 -3.38 10.17 -13.66
C LYS A 85 -2.76 9.42 -14.83
N SER A 86 -1.53 8.94 -14.66
CA SER A 86 -0.86 8.20 -15.72
C SER A 86 -1.47 6.81 -15.96
N VAL A 87 -2.10 6.23 -14.95
CA VAL A 87 -2.72 4.90 -15.05
C VAL A 87 -4.12 4.98 -15.63
N VAL A 88 -4.91 5.99 -15.26
CA VAL A 88 -6.32 6.06 -15.64
C VAL A 88 -6.57 6.90 -16.90
N GLU A 89 -5.61 7.63 -17.35
CA GLU A 89 -5.65 8.38 -18.61
C GLU A 89 -4.89 7.62 -19.70
#